data_431c370d7ed473baa9a8eb859164188d
#
_entry.id   431c370d7ed473baa9a8eb859164188d
#
_cell.length_a   1.000
_cell.length_b   1.000
_cell.length_c   1.000
_cell.angle_alpha   90.00
_cell.angle_beta   90.00
_cell.angle_gamma   90.00
#
_symmetry.space_group_name_H-M   'P 1'
#
loop_
_entity.id
_entity.type
_entity.pdbx_description
1 polymer ?
#
loop_
_entity_poly.entity_id
_entity_poly.type
_entity_poly.pdbx_seq_one_letter_code
_entity_poly.pdbx_strand_id
1 'polypeptide(L)'
;MTTAKFVEGPILRHILVMSSTAAVGISALFVVDLLDIFFLSLLGEVELAAAAGYASTISFFTTSIGIGLSIALGALVSKAVGAKNIKLAKRLFLNSAIVTLVTSVLVAAVVITFVPELLALIGATGRTAELAQSYLYILLPSLPFICLAMALGGALRAVGDAKLSMMSTLAGGGVNAVLDPIFIFSLSMGIEGAAAASVLARIAVFIISARGVVIKHKLLGRFSFDEFKQDLRVIFAIAAPAMLTNVATPIGNAVVTRAIADFGDSYVAGWAVLGRLIPVTFGMIFALSGAVGPIVGQNFGANEIERVRLSLTNAIQFCVAYVLVMSLGLYLLRNVIVSSFDMEGDAAELILFFCQYIAVFFIFSGILFIANASFNNLGKAKYSTFFNVGKATIGTIPFVYFGAQWGGVFGVLIGQVIGAIIFGVIGIFCAYRLVDKISRQGLVSAAANQQVLENDVINIDMVAAPSPMSGRTQMAQLDEEPLCKQFAEQAPVDKANTDKDDVNTSYAEQSIPASSIKDQTIDDKTRANNVNTDNRPTDTSK
;
A
#
# COMPACT_ATOMS: atom_id res chain seq x y z
N MET A 1 6.06 -27.86 -9.64
CA MET A 1 7.08 -26.83 -9.93
C MET A 1 6.37 -25.51 -10.09
N THR A 2 6.98 -24.42 -9.60
CA THR A 2 6.42 -23.07 -9.71
C THR A 2 6.59 -22.61 -11.15
N THR A 3 5.50 -22.52 -11.91
CA THR A 3 5.50 -22.08 -13.32
C THR A 3 5.00 -20.64 -13.42
N ALA A 4 5.50 -19.90 -14.40
CA ALA A 4 5.05 -18.54 -14.70
C ALA A 4 3.67 -18.57 -15.38
N LYS A 5 2.60 -18.60 -14.60
CA LYS A 5 1.23 -18.81 -15.08
C LYS A 5 0.67 -17.67 -15.92
N PHE A 6 1.17 -16.45 -15.72
CA PHE A 6 0.58 -15.24 -16.34
C PHE A 6 1.22 -14.88 -17.68
N VAL A 7 2.28 -15.59 -18.08
CA VAL A 7 2.93 -15.40 -19.40
C VAL A 7 2.16 -16.06 -20.52
N GLU A 8 1.22 -16.97 -20.20
CA GLU A 8 0.42 -17.72 -21.17
C GLU A 8 -1.08 -17.42 -20.97
N GLY A 9 -1.87 -17.67 -22.00
CA GLY A 9 -3.33 -17.53 -21.97
C GLY A 9 -3.85 -16.09 -21.97
N PRO A 10 -5.19 -15.90 -21.90
CA PRO A 10 -5.84 -14.58 -21.96
C PRO A 10 -5.62 -13.78 -20.69
N ILE A 11 -5.04 -12.59 -20.81
CA ILE A 11 -4.72 -11.70 -19.68
C ILE A 11 -5.97 -11.27 -18.92
N LEU A 12 -7.05 -10.96 -19.62
CA LEU A 12 -8.32 -10.57 -18.98
C LEU A 12 -8.84 -11.65 -18.03
N ARG A 13 -8.72 -12.93 -18.41
CA ARG A 13 -9.09 -14.06 -17.54
C ARG A 13 -8.25 -14.07 -16.25
N HIS A 14 -6.94 -13.83 -16.39
CA HIS A 14 -6.05 -13.75 -15.21
C HIS A 14 -6.44 -12.60 -14.30
N ILE A 15 -6.72 -11.42 -14.86
CA ILE A 15 -7.18 -10.25 -14.10
C ILE A 15 -8.48 -10.57 -13.37
N LEU A 16 -9.49 -11.11 -14.05
CA LEU A 16 -10.78 -11.46 -13.47
C LEU A 16 -10.63 -12.44 -12.30
N VAL A 17 -9.92 -13.55 -12.51
CA VAL A 17 -9.74 -14.59 -11.47
C VAL A 17 -8.96 -14.05 -10.28
N MET A 18 -7.87 -13.32 -10.51
CA MET A 18 -7.04 -12.75 -9.45
C MET A 18 -7.79 -11.68 -8.66
N SER A 19 -8.50 -10.78 -9.36
CA SER A 19 -9.25 -9.70 -8.72
C SER A 19 -10.45 -10.22 -7.95
N SER A 20 -11.22 -11.17 -8.50
CA SER A 20 -12.38 -11.76 -7.82
C SER A 20 -11.97 -12.51 -6.56
N THR A 21 -10.89 -13.31 -6.62
CA THR A 21 -10.40 -14.03 -5.43
C THR A 21 -9.88 -13.06 -4.38
N ALA A 22 -9.15 -12.01 -4.78
CA ALA A 22 -8.66 -11.01 -3.84
C ALA A 22 -9.81 -10.18 -3.25
N ALA A 23 -10.83 -9.83 -4.04
CA ALA A 23 -12.01 -9.09 -3.58
C ALA A 23 -12.80 -9.88 -2.52
N VAL A 24 -13.03 -11.18 -2.74
CA VAL A 24 -13.67 -12.04 -1.72
C VAL A 24 -12.88 -12.03 -0.40
N GLY A 25 -11.54 -12.11 -0.46
CA GLY A 25 -10.70 -12.03 0.73
C GLY A 25 -10.80 -10.68 1.44
N ILE A 26 -10.78 -9.57 0.70
CA ILE A 26 -10.91 -8.21 1.24
C ILE A 26 -12.30 -7.99 1.83
N SER A 27 -13.37 -8.40 1.13
CA SER A 27 -14.74 -8.29 1.63
C SER A 27 -14.94 -9.05 2.94
N ALA A 28 -14.33 -10.24 3.07
CA ALA A 28 -14.38 -10.99 4.30
C ALA A 28 -13.72 -10.25 5.48
N LEU A 29 -12.60 -9.57 5.27
CA LEU A 29 -11.98 -8.74 6.32
C LEU A 29 -12.90 -7.62 6.77
N PHE A 30 -13.56 -6.91 5.85
CA PHE A 30 -14.52 -5.87 6.22
C PHE A 30 -15.74 -6.42 6.98
N VAL A 31 -16.22 -7.61 6.61
CA VAL A 31 -17.31 -8.26 7.35
C VAL A 31 -16.86 -8.60 8.78
N VAL A 32 -15.64 -9.09 8.94
CA VAL A 32 -15.06 -9.39 10.27
C VAL A 32 -14.94 -8.12 11.10
N ASP A 33 -14.37 -7.03 10.55
CA ASP A 33 -14.26 -5.74 11.25
C ASP A 33 -15.64 -5.20 11.68
N LEU A 34 -16.68 -5.42 10.88
CA LEU A 34 -18.05 -5.07 11.25
C LEU A 34 -18.61 -5.94 12.36
N LEU A 35 -18.32 -7.26 12.34
CA LEU A 35 -18.74 -8.20 13.38
C LEU A 35 -18.07 -7.87 14.72
N ASP A 36 -16.78 -7.54 14.74
CA ASP A 36 -16.06 -7.14 15.94
C ASP A 36 -16.74 -5.93 16.61
N ILE A 37 -17.04 -4.88 15.84
CA ILE A 37 -17.74 -3.68 16.34
C ILE A 37 -19.16 -4.04 16.80
N PHE A 38 -19.87 -4.90 16.06
CA PHE A 38 -21.21 -5.33 16.40
C PHE A 38 -21.23 -6.09 17.73
N PHE A 39 -20.34 -7.06 17.93
CA PHE A 39 -20.26 -7.82 19.18
C PHE A 39 -19.89 -6.92 20.37
N LEU A 40 -18.97 -5.97 20.18
CA LEU A 40 -18.64 -5.01 21.24
C LEU A 40 -19.82 -4.08 21.57
N SER A 41 -20.61 -3.69 20.58
CA SER A 41 -21.80 -2.85 20.82
C SER A 41 -22.90 -3.55 21.62
N LEU A 42 -22.99 -4.88 21.54
CA LEU A 42 -23.94 -5.68 22.31
C LEU A 42 -23.65 -5.69 23.83
N LEU A 43 -22.46 -5.31 24.26
CA LEU A 43 -22.11 -5.12 25.66
C LEU A 43 -22.75 -3.87 26.28
N GLY A 44 -23.33 -2.98 25.48
CA GLY A 44 -24.05 -1.80 25.94
C GLY A 44 -23.20 -0.63 26.43
N GLU A 45 -21.88 -0.74 26.37
CA GLU A 45 -20.94 0.33 26.73
C GLU A 45 -20.46 1.07 25.47
N VAL A 46 -20.80 2.34 25.31
CA VAL A 46 -20.42 3.17 24.14
C VAL A 46 -18.90 3.32 24.02
N GLU A 47 -18.22 3.33 25.16
CA GLU A 47 -16.76 3.48 25.26
C GLU A 47 -16.01 2.32 24.59
N LEU A 48 -16.57 1.10 24.57
CA LEU A 48 -15.93 -0.07 23.94
C LEU A 48 -15.82 0.08 22.42
N ALA A 49 -16.91 0.50 21.77
CA ALA A 49 -16.91 0.74 20.34
C ALA A 49 -15.97 1.91 19.95
N ALA A 50 -15.95 2.98 20.75
CA ALA A 50 -15.04 4.10 20.56
C ALA A 50 -13.58 3.66 20.74
N ALA A 51 -13.27 2.89 21.78
CA ALA A 51 -11.94 2.34 22.05
C ALA A 51 -11.43 1.48 20.89
N ALA A 52 -12.27 0.57 20.37
CA ALA A 52 -11.96 -0.23 19.20
C ALA A 52 -11.68 0.64 17.97
N GLY A 53 -12.41 1.76 17.78
CA GLY A 53 -12.20 2.72 16.71
C GLY A 53 -10.83 3.40 16.77
N TYR A 54 -10.43 3.88 17.96
CA TYR A 54 -9.09 4.45 18.17
C TYR A 54 -7.98 3.42 17.95
N ALA A 55 -8.14 2.21 18.50
CA ALA A 55 -7.20 1.11 18.32
C ALA A 55 -7.06 0.71 16.85
N SER A 56 -8.17 0.66 16.10
CA SER A 56 -8.17 0.37 14.65
C SER A 56 -7.40 1.42 13.86
N THR A 57 -7.45 2.69 14.25
CA THR A 57 -6.68 3.75 13.60
C THR A 57 -5.18 3.50 13.73
N ILE A 58 -4.67 3.21 14.93
CA ILE A 58 -3.25 2.89 15.17
C ILE A 58 -2.87 1.60 14.44
N SER A 59 -3.74 0.57 14.51
CA SER A 59 -3.53 -0.71 13.82
C SER A 59 -3.44 -0.54 12.31
N PHE A 60 -4.22 0.36 11.70
CA PHE A 60 -4.17 0.64 10.27
C PHE A 60 -2.82 1.23 9.85
N PHE A 61 -2.27 2.19 10.60
CA PHE A 61 -0.94 2.74 10.33
C PHE A 61 0.15 1.68 10.43
N THR A 62 0.11 0.81 11.45
CA THR A 62 1.11 -0.25 11.62
C THR A 62 1.00 -1.31 10.53
N THR A 63 -0.21 -1.71 10.15
CA THR A 63 -0.41 -2.69 9.06
C THR A 63 -0.10 -2.13 7.67
N SER A 64 -0.18 -0.80 7.46
CA SER A 64 0.23 -0.14 6.22
C SER A 64 1.70 -0.41 5.87
N ILE A 65 2.56 -0.57 6.89
CA ILE A 65 3.96 -0.98 6.72
C ILE A 65 4.02 -2.40 6.17
N GLY A 66 3.23 -3.33 6.73
CA GLY A 66 3.12 -4.71 6.26
C GLY A 66 2.63 -4.80 4.81
N ILE A 67 1.66 -3.95 4.42
CA ILE A 67 1.19 -3.87 3.03
C ILE A 67 2.34 -3.46 2.10
N GLY A 68 3.13 -2.45 2.45
CA GLY A 68 4.27 -2.00 1.66
C GLY A 68 5.33 -3.10 1.47
N LEU A 69 5.65 -3.82 2.53
CA LEU A 69 6.57 -4.97 2.50
C LEU A 69 6.02 -6.14 1.65
N SER A 70 4.71 -6.41 1.74
CA SER A 70 4.02 -7.41 0.92
C SER A 70 4.08 -7.07 -0.58
N ILE A 71 3.91 -5.79 -0.93
CA ILE A 71 4.01 -5.31 -2.31
C ILE A 71 5.43 -5.53 -2.85
N ALA A 72 6.46 -5.22 -2.07
CA ALA A 72 7.85 -5.41 -2.47
C ALA A 72 8.17 -6.90 -2.69
N LEU A 73 7.80 -7.75 -1.74
CA LEU A 73 7.99 -9.20 -1.85
C LEU A 73 7.25 -9.75 -3.08
N GLY A 74 5.98 -9.38 -3.27
CA GLY A 74 5.17 -9.80 -4.42
C GLY A 74 5.79 -9.39 -5.76
N ALA A 75 6.28 -8.15 -5.87
CA ALA A 75 6.91 -7.64 -7.08
C ALA A 75 8.22 -8.36 -7.41
N LEU A 76 9.08 -8.58 -6.41
CA LEU A 76 10.37 -9.25 -6.60
C LEU A 76 10.19 -10.72 -6.96
N VAL A 77 9.32 -11.44 -6.24
CA VAL A 77 9.05 -12.85 -6.49
C VAL A 77 8.37 -13.05 -7.85
N SER A 78 7.36 -12.24 -8.21
CA SER A 78 6.67 -12.37 -9.50
C SER A 78 7.62 -12.15 -10.67
N LYS A 79 8.51 -11.16 -10.58
CA LYS A 79 9.54 -10.90 -11.58
C LYS A 79 10.52 -12.07 -11.74
N ALA A 80 11.02 -12.61 -10.63
CA ALA A 80 11.94 -13.75 -10.65
C ALA A 80 11.27 -15.03 -11.19
N VAL A 81 9.99 -15.26 -10.86
CA VAL A 81 9.19 -16.37 -11.39
C VAL A 81 8.97 -16.20 -12.90
N GLY A 82 8.66 -14.98 -13.36
CA GLY A 82 8.53 -14.66 -14.80
C GLY A 82 9.80 -14.94 -15.57
N ALA A 83 10.94 -14.55 -15.02
CA ALA A 83 12.27 -14.84 -15.58
C ALA A 83 12.66 -16.33 -15.50
N LYS A 84 11.78 -17.22 -15.01
CA LYS A 84 12.03 -18.65 -14.76
C LYS A 84 13.20 -18.92 -13.80
N ASN A 85 13.70 -17.91 -13.09
CA ASN A 85 14.78 -18.04 -12.11
C ASN A 85 14.23 -18.36 -10.72
N ILE A 86 13.94 -19.64 -10.48
CA ILE A 86 13.36 -20.12 -9.22
C ILE A 86 14.37 -20.02 -8.05
N LYS A 87 15.68 -20.11 -8.30
CA LYS A 87 16.70 -19.90 -7.25
C LYS A 87 16.61 -18.47 -6.71
N LEU A 88 16.59 -17.49 -7.60
CA LEU A 88 16.42 -16.08 -7.25
C LEU A 88 15.07 -15.82 -6.55
N ALA A 89 13.98 -16.41 -7.04
CA ALA A 89 12.66 -16.26 -6.42
C ALA A 89 12.65 -16.74 -4.96
N LYS A 90 13.27 -17.88 -4.67
CA LYS A 90 13.43 -18.43 -3.32
C LYS A 90 14.30 -17.55 -2.42
N ARG A 91 15.40 -17.04 -2.95
CA ARG A 91 16.30 -16.12 -2.23
C ARG A 91 15.57 -14.82 -1.87
N LEU A 92 14.99 -14.16 -2.85
CA LEU A 92 14.28 -12.89 -2.64
C LEU A 92 13.07 -13.07 -1.72
N PHE A 93 12.36 -14.21 -1.83
CA PHE A 93 11.27 -14.53 -0.90
C PHE A 93 11.78 -14.60 0.55
N LEU A 94 12.82 -15.42 0.81
CA LEU A 94 13.35 -15.59 2.17
C LEU A 94 13.86 -14.27 2.74
N ASN A 95 14.68 -13.54 1.98
CA ASN A 95 15.26 -12.28 2.42
C ASN A 95 14.19 -11.21 2.67
N SER A 96 13.16 -11.11 1.81
CA SER A 96 12.03 -10.21 2.04
C SER A 96 11.18 -10.62 3.25
N ALA A 97 11.01 -11.92 3.51
CA ALA A 97 10.29 -12.41 4.69
C ALA A 97 11.04 -12.07 5.98
N ILE A 98 12.37 -12.20 5.99
CA ILE A 98 13.21 -11.80 7.13
C ILE A 98 13.12 -10.29 7.35
N VAL A 99 13.22 -9.48 6.30
CA VAL A 99 13.05 -8.02 6.39
C VAL A 99 11.67 -7.68 6.95
N THR A 100 10.62 -8.37 6.48
CA THR A 100 9.25 -8.17 6.99
C THR A 100 9.15 -8.50 8.48
N LEU A 101 9.72 -9.62 8.91
CA LEU A 101 9.75 -10.02 10.33
C LEU A 101 10.46 -8.98 11.19
N VAL A 102 11.68 -8.63 10.83
CA VAL A 102 12.50 -7.68 11.60
C VAL A 102 11.82 -6.31 11.65
N THR A 103 11.35 -5.79 10.51
CA THR A 103 10.69 -4.49 10.46
C THR A 103 9.40 -4.48 11.29
N SER A 104 8.58 -5.53 11.21
CA SER A 104 7.32 -5.60 11.96
C SER A 104 7.53 -5.75 13.47
N VAL A 105 8.56 -6.49 13.91
CA VAL A 105 8.95 -6.58 15.32
C VAL A 105 9.42 -5.22 15.83
N LEU A 106 10.27 -4.51 15.08
CA LEU A 106 10.75 -3.17 15.46
C LEU A 106 9.59 -2.18 15.54
N VAL A 107 8.69 -2.18 14.55
CA VAL A 107 7.51 -1.30 14.56
C VAL A 107 6.59 -1.63 15.74
N ALA A 108 6.32 -2.91 16.01
CA ALA A 108 5.53 -3.32 17.17
C ALA A 108 6.16 -2.83 18.47
N ALA A 109 7.46 -3.03 18.66
CA ALA A 109 8.17 -2.58 19.86
C ALA A 109 8.10 -1.07 20.05
N VAL A 110 8.34 -0.29 18.96
CA VAL A 110 8.23 1.19 19.02
C VAL A 110 6.81 1.61 19.34
N VAL A 111 5.80 1.08 18.63
CA VAL A 111 4.42 1.51 18.83
C VAL A 111 3.90 1.11 20.22
N ILE A 112 4.24 -0.08 20.73
CA ILE A 112 3.87 -0.50 22.10
C ILE A 112 4.41 0.47 23.15
N THR A 113 5.63 0.97 22.95
CA THR A 113 6.25 1.94 23.89
C THR A 113 5.51 3.27 23.93
N PHE A 114 4.93 3.69 22.80
CA PHE A 114 4.28 5.01 22.66
C PHE A 114 2.75 4.91 22.51
N VAL A 115 2.12 3.79 22.90
CA VAL A 115 0.65 3.64 22.81
C VAL A 115 -0.11 4.75 23.53
N PRO A 116 0.22 5.14 24.81
CA PRO A 116 -0.51 6.20 25.49
C PRO A 116 -0.42 7.55 24.77
N GLU A 117 0.77 7.91 24.30
CA GLU A 117 1.02 9.18 23.61
C GLU A 117 0.31 9.21 22.24
N LEU A 118 0.30 8.08 21.52
CA LEU A 118 -0.39 7.95 20.24
C LEU A 118 -1.91 8.06 20.43
N LEU A 119 -2.47 7.43 21.47
CA LEU A 119 -3.88 7.52 21.80
C LEU A 119 -4.27 8.96 22.18
N ALA A 120 -3.45 9.63 22.99
CA ALA A 120 -3.64 11.04 23.34
C ALA A 120 -3.58 11.95 22.11
N LEU A 121 -2.64 11.68 21.17
CA LEU A 121 -2.48 12.45 19.93
C LEU A 121 -3.73 12.38 19.03
N ILE A 122 -4.41 11.23 19.01
CA ILE A 122 -5.64 11.06 18.22
C ILE A 122 -6.91 11.41 18.99
N GLY A 123 -6.77 11.91 20.24
CA GLY A 123 -7.87 12.46 21.03
C GLY A 123 -8.60 11.47 21.93
N ALA A 124 -8.05 10.27 22.16
CA ALA A 124 -8.61 9.33 23.13
C ALA A 124 -8.34 9.80 24.56
N THR A 125 -9.36 9.82 25.42
CA THR A 125 -9.28 10.28 26.81
C THR A 125 -10.06 9.37 27.76
N GLY A 126 -9.72 9.40 29.05
CA GLY A 126 -10.43 8.70 30.10
C GLY A 126 -10.56 7.19 29.90
N ARG A 127 -11.71 6.65 30.21
CA ARG A 127 -11.99 5.19 30.12
C ARG A 127 -11.80 4.62 28.71
N THR A 128 -12.16 5.37 27.67
CA THR A 128 -11.97 4.97 26.27
C THR A 128 -10.49 4.78 25.93
N ALA A 129 -9.61 5.65 26.45
CA ALA A 129 -8.16 5.52 26.23
C ALA A 129 -7.60 4.27 26.94
N GLU A 130 -8.03 3.99 28.17
CA GLU A 130 -7.61 2.81 28.93
C GLU A 130 -8.01 1.52 28.19
N LEU A 131 -9.26 1.42 27.72
CA LEU A 131 -9.76 0.28 26.96
C LEU A 131 -9.02 0.09 25.65
N ALA A 132 -8.77 1.19 24.90
CA ALA A 132 -8.00 1.15 23.67
C ALA A 132 -6.54 0.72 23.92
N GLN A 133 -5.95 1.15 25.03
CA GLN A 133 -4.61 0.75 25.45
C GLN A 133 -4.53 -0.73 25.76
N SER A 134 -5.46 -1.30 26.56
CA SER A 134 -5.54 -2.73 26.85
C SER A 134 -5.66 -3.55 25.56
N TYR A 135 -6.56 -3.13 24.65
CA TYR A 135 -6.73 -3.77 23.34
C TYR A 135 -5.44 -3.80 22.54
N LEU A 136 -4.75 -2.64 22.44
CA LEU A 136 -3.52 -2.51 21.66
C LEU A 136 -2.36 -3.31 22.25
N TYR A 137 -2.22 -3.39 23.56
CA TYR A 137 -1.16 -4.19 24.19
C TYR A 137 -1.30 -5.69 23.91
N ILE A 138 -2.53 -6.18 23.73
CA ILE A 138 -2.78 -7.57 23.32
C ILE A 138 -2.56 -7.73 21.81
N LEU A 139 -3.03 -6.78 21.00
CA LEU A 139 -3.04 -6.88 19.54
C LEU A 139 -1.66 -6.64 18.90
N LEU A 140 -0.89 -5.64 19.36
CA LEU A 140 0.37 -5.21 18.71
C LEU A 140 1.47 -6.27 18.71
N PRO A 141 1.66 -7.11 19.74
CA PRO A 141 2.62 -8.21 19.69
C PRO A 141 2.36 -9.20 18.54
N SER A 142 1.13 -9.24 18.01
CA SER A 142 0.77 -10.07 16.86
C SER A 142 1.06 -9.43 15.49
N LEU A 143 1.55 -8.17 15.45
CA LEU A 143 1.88 -7.47 14.21
C LEU A 143 2.82 -8.25 13.27
N PRO A 144 3.87 -8.95 13.76
CA PRO A 144 4.71 -9.77 12.90
C PRO A 144 3.96 -10.87 12.17
N PHE A 145 2.96 -11.49 12.81
CA PHE A 145 2.17 -12.56 12.18
C PHE A 145 1.32 -12.02 11.03
N ILE A 146 0.64 -10.89 11.22
CA ILE A 146 -0.19 -10.32 10.13
C ILE A 146 0.68 -9.76 9.00
N CYS A 147 1.80 -9.09 9.29
CA CYS A 147 2.71 -8.60 8.26
C CYS A 147 3.32 -9.74 7.45
N LEU A 148 3.76 -10.82 8.11
CA LEU A 148 4.23 -12.03 7.43
C LEU A 148 3.11 -12.70 6.63
N ALA A 149 1.89 -12.81 7.18
CA ALA A 149 0.74 -13.37 6.47
C ALA A 149 0.44 -12.58 5.18
N MET A 150 0.49 -11.24 5.23
CA MET A 150 0.33 -10.39 4.05
C MET A 150 1.46 -10.61 3.02
N ALA A 151 2.70 -10.71 3.46
CA ALA A 151 3.86 -10.98 2.61
C ALA A 151 3.76 -12.36 1.94
N LEU A 152 3.39 -13.39 2.71
CA LEU A 152 3.13 -14.75 2.21
C LEU A 152 1.96 -14.78 1.22
N GLY A 153 0.88 -14.05 1.50
CA GLY A 153 -0.23 -13.84 0.56
C GLY A 153 0.22 -13.17 -0.74
N GLY A 154 1.12 -12.19 -0.65
CA GLY A 154 1.79 -11.58 -1.79
C GLY A 154 2.60 -12.58 -2.62
N ALA A 155 3.37 -13.46 -1.96
CA ALA A 155 4.11 -14.54 -2.60
C ALA A 155 3.18 -15.56 -3.30
N LEU A 156 2.07 -15.95 -2.66
CA LEU A 156 1.08 -16.84 -3.25
C LEU A 156 0.47 -16.23 -4.52
N ARG A 157 0.13 -14.96 -4.49
CA ARG A 157 -0.34 -14.23 -5.68
C ARG A 157 0.74 -14.14 -6.75
N ALA A 158 2.00 -13.90 -6.35
CA ALA A 158 3.14 -13.83 -7.26
C ALA A 158 3.39 -15.13 -8.05
N VAL A 159 3.08 -16.29 -7.46
CA VAL A 159 3.15 -17.60 -8.14
C VAL A 159 1.83 -18.04 -8.80
N GLY A 160 0.82 -17.16 -8.79
CA GLY A 160 -0.49 -17.42 -9.41
C GLY A 160 -1.41 -18.33 -8.62
N ASP A 161 -1.25 -18.40 -7.27
CA ASP A 161 -2.14 -19.14 -6.38
C ASP A 161 -2.99 -18.18 -5.50
N ALA A 162 -3.73 -17.30 -6.17
CA ALA A 162 -4.62 -16.35 -5.51
C ALA A 162 -5.71 -17.03 -4.67
N LYS A 163 -6.16 -18.23 -5.09
CA LYS A 163 -7.17 -19.00 -4.36
C LYS A 163 -6.69 -19.35 -2.95
N LEU A 164 -5.45 -19.80 -2.81
CA LEU A 164 -4.91 -20.13 -1.50
C LEU A 164 -4.68 -18.87 -0.64
N SER A 165 -4.25 -17.76 -1.25
CA SER A 165 -4.18 -16.47 -0.55
C SER A 165 -5.55 -16.03 -0.03
N MET A 166 -6.60 -16.14 -0.84
CA MET A 166 -7.98 -15.86 -0.42
C MET A 166 -8.42 -16.79 0.72
N MET A 167 -8.21 -18.10 0.56
CA MET A 167 -8.64 -19.09 1.57
C MET A 167 -7.94 -18.89 2.91
N SER A 168 -6.68 -18.47 2.93
CA SER A 168 -6.00 -18.15 4.19
C SER A 168 -6.65 -16.96 4.91
N THR A 169 -7.02 -15.92 4.16
CA THR A 169 -7.73 -14.75 4.71
C THR A 169 -9.13 -15.12 5.20
N LEU A 170 -9.88 -15.90 4.41
CA LEU A 170 -11.22 -16.39 4.81
C LEU A 170 -11.16 -17.25 6.08
N ALA A 171 -10.16 -18.12 6.20
CA ALA A 171 -10.00 -18.96 7.38
C ALA A 171 -9.68 -18.12 8.62
N GLY A 172 -8.84 -17.07 8.49
CA GLY A 172 -8.60 -16.14 9.59
C GLY A 172 -9.86 -15.39 10.00
N GLY A 173 -10.63 -14.88 9.03
CA GLY A 173 -11.92 -14.25 9.29
C GLY A 173 -12.92 -15.20 9.98
N GLY A 174 -12.96 -16.47 9.55
CA GLY A 174 -13.79 -17.48 10.19
C GLY A 174 -13.36 -17.79 11.63
N VAL A 175 -12.05 -17.85 11.90
CA VAL A 175 -11.51 -18.01 13.26
C VAL A 175 -11.91 -16.84 14.14
N ASN A 176 -11.78 -15.61 13.66
CA ASN A 176 -12.16 -14.41 14.40
C ASN A 176 -13.68 -14.41 14.69
N ALA A 177 -14.52 -14.55 13.66
CA ALA A 177 -15.98 -14.55 13.80
C ALA A 177 -16.53 -15.62 14.79
N VAL A 178 -15.82 -16.76 14.94
CA VAL A 178 -16.19 -17.81 15.88
C VAL A 178 -15.66 -17.52 17.28
N LEU A 179 -14.43 -17.01 17.40
CA LEU A 179 -13.79 -16.79 18.70
C LEU A 179 -14.24 -15.52 19.39
N ASP A 180 -14.63 -14.48 18.65
CA ASP A 180 -15.12 -13.22 19.22
C ASP A 180 -16.28 -13.44 20.20
N PRO A 181 -17.42 -14.05 19.82
CA PRO A 181 -18.52 -14.22 20.75
C PRO A 181 -18.14 -15.13 21.95
N ILE A 182 -17.22 -16.09 21.75
CA ILE A 182 -16.75 -16.95 22.82
C ILE A 182 -15.92 -16.14 23.83
N PHE A 183 -14.98 -15.35 23.38
CA PHE A 183 -14.08 -14.60 24.27
C PHE A 183 -14.78 -13.40 24.89
N ILE A 184 -15.57 -12.68 24.09
CA ILE A 184 -16.28 -11.49 24.56
C ILE A 184 -17.34 -11.84 25.59
N PHE A 185 -18.22 -12.82 25.27
CA PHE A 185 -19.39 -13.13 26.09
C PHE A 185 -19.19 -14.34 27.01
N SER A 186 -18.75 -15.50 26.47
CA SER A 186 -18.68 -16.75 27.28
C SER A 186 -17.55 -16.70 28.30
N LEU A 187 -16.41 -16.08 27.96
CA LEU A 187 -15.28 -15.88 28.88
C LEU A 187 -15.32 -14.52 29.59
N SER A 188 -16.31 -13.65 29.24
CA SER A 188 -16.51 -12.34 29.86
C SER A 188 -15.26 -11.43 29.78
N MET A 189 -14.45 -11.59 28.71
CA MET A 189 -13.22 -10.81 28.52
C MET A 189 -13.47 -9.43 27.88
N GLY A 190 -14.68 -9.15 27.39
CA GLY A 190 -15.01 -7.86 26.76
C GLY A 190 -14.08 -7.50 25.60
N ILE A 191 -13.55 -6.28 25.59
CA ILE A 191 -12.66 -5.77 24.52
C ILE A 191 -11.33 -6.53 24.42
N GLU A 192 -10.82 -7.04 25.54
CA GLU A 192 -9.59 -7.84 25.56
C GLU A 192 -9.82 -9.19 24.86
N GLY A 193 -11.04 -9.74 24.97
CA GLY A 193 -11.47 -10.94 24.25
C GLY A 193 -11.46 -10.76 22.74
N ALA A 194 -11.98 -9.64 22.25
CA ALA A 194 -11.93 -9.26 20.83
C ALA A 194 -10.48 -9.14 20.33
N ALA A 195 -9.60 -8.51 21.13
CA ALA A 195 -8.16 -8.43 20.79
C ALA A 195 -7.52 -9.82 20.70
N ALA A 196 -7.80 -10.71 21.67
CA ALA A 196 -7.26 -12.08 21.70
C ALA A 196 -7.76 -12.93 20.52
N ALA A 197 -9.03 -12.84 20.15
CA ALA A 197 -9.59 -13.50 18.97
C ALA A 197 -8.92 -13.01 17.68
N SER A 198 -8.71 -11.69 17.54
CA SER A 198 -7.97 -11.10 16.43
C SER A 198 -6.52 -11.60 16.36
N VAL A 199 -5.83 -11.78 17.48
CA VAL A 199 -4.48 -12.38 17.52
C VAL A 199 -4.49 -13.80 16.96
N LEU A 200 -5.43 -14.64 17.41
CA LEU A 200 -5.54 -16.03 16.95
C LEU A 200 -5.91 -16.10 15.46
N ALA A 201 -6.77 -15.21 14.99
CA ALA A 201 -7.09 -15.06 13.57
C ALA A 201 -5.83 -14.74 12.72
N ARG A 202 -5.00 -13.79 13.17
CA ARG A 202 -3.72 -13.43 12.51
C ARG A 202 -2.74 -14.60 12.44
N ILE A 203 -2.65 -15.39 13.53
CA ILE A 203 -1.83 -16.59 13.58
C ILE A 203 -2.37 -17.66 12.60
N ALA A 204 -3.68 -17.84 12.51
CA ALA A 204 -4.31 -18.78 11.57
C ALA A 204 -4.01 -18.40 10.11
N VAL A 205 -4.16 -17.12 9.73
CA VAL A 205 -3.79 -16.62 8.39
C VAL A 205 -2.31 -16.90 8.08
N PHE A 206 -1.44 -16.61 9.05
CA PHE A 206 -0.01 -16.85 8.92
C PHE A 206 0.31 -18.34 8.68
N ILE A 207 -0.22 -19.24 9.50
CA ILE A 207 0.05 -20.68 9.41
C ILE A 207 -0.41 -21.23 8.05
N ILE A 208 -1.63 -20.88 7.61
CA ILE A 208 -2.19 -21.39 6.34
C ILE A 208 -1.38 -20.86 5.17
N SER A 209 -1.07 -19.57 5.17
CA SER A 209 -0.25 -18.95 4.10
C SER A 209 1.17 -19.54 4.08
N ALA A 210 1.79 -19.73 5.26
CA ALA A 210 3.13 -20.32 5.38
C ALA A 210 3.16 -21.76 4.85
N ARG A 211 2.16 -22.60 5.22
CA ARG A 211 2.05 -23.96 4.66
C ARG A 211 1.95 -23.93 3.13
N GLY A 212 1.17 -22.99 2.59
CA GLY A 212 1.04 -22.82 1.15
C GLY A 212 2.36 -22.50 0.46
N VAL A 213 3.10 -21.53 0.98
CA VAL A 213 4.37 -21.09 0.39
C VAL A 213 5.48 -22.11 0.60
N VAL A 214 5.62 -22.66 1.81
CA VAL A 214 6.74 -23.56 2.17
C VAL A 214 6.52 -24.97 1.66
N ILE A 215 5.34 -25.55 1.88
CA ILE A 215 5.08 -26.97 1.59
C ILE A 215 4.61 -27.14 0.14
N LYS A 216 3.58 -26.38 -0.29
CA LYS A 216 2.98 -26.53 -1.63
C LYS A 216 3.89 -25.97 -2.72
N HIS A 217 4.38 -24.72 -2.56
CA HIS A 217 5.16 -24.05 -3.61
C HIS A 217 6.67 -24.18 -3.41
N LYS A 218 7.14 -24.65 -2.26
CA LYS A 218 8.55 -24.88 -1.93
C LYS A 218 9.45 -23.67 -2.23
N LEU A 219 8.95 -22.47 -1.87
CA LEU A 219 9.64 -21.20 -2.12
C LEU A 219 10.70 -20.86 -1.06
N LEU A 220 10.87 -21.69 -0.03
CA LEU A 220 11.92 -21.45 0.97
C LEU A 220 13.29 -21.66 0.33
N GLY A 221 14.16 -20.64 0.44
CA GLY A 221 15.55 -20.66 -0.03
C GLY A 221 16.54 -21.02 1.10
N ARG A 222 17.82 -20.99 0.77
CA ARG A 222 18.89 -21.02 1.75
C ARG A 222 19.28 -19.59 2.10
N PHE A 223 19.57 -19.33 3.37
CA PHE A 223 20.02 -18.02 3.81
C PHE A 223 21.52 -17.86 3.58
N SER A 224 21.91 -16.70 3.02
CA SER A 224 23.29 -16.26 2.91
C SER A 224 23.34 -14.79 3.30
N PHE A 225 24.22 -14.43 4.24
CA PHE A 225 24.31 -13.07 4.75
C PHE A 225 24.78 -12.06 3.68
N ASP A 226 25.68 -12.46 2.80
CA ASP A 226 26.18 -11.60 1.73
C ASP A 226 25.10 -11.29 0.70
N GLU A 227 24.34 -12.30 0.30
CA GLU A 227 23.18 -12.14 -0.58
C GLU A 227 22.08 -11.31 0.08
N PHE A 228 21.84 -11.51 1.38
CA PHE A 228 20.87 -10.73 2.15
C PHE A 228 21.21 -9.24 2.15
N LYS A 229 22.47 -8.89 2.39
CA LYS A 229 22.94 -7.49 2.38
C LYS A 229 22.75 -6.83 1.00
N GLN A 230 22.99 -7.57 -0.08
CA GLN A 230 22.75 -7.07 -1.44
C GLN A 230 21.25 -6.87 -1.71
N ASP A 231 20.44 -7.84 -1.31
CA ASP A 231 18.98 -7.81 -1.55
C ASP A 231 18.28 -6.73 -0.72
N LEU A 232 18.80 -6.32 0.44
CA LEU A 232 18.24 -5.24 1.26
C LEU A 232 17.98 -3.97 0.45
N ARG A 233 18.95 -3.54 -0.36
CA ARG A 233 18.81 -2.33 -1.19
C ARG A 233 17.67 -2.48 -2.19
N VAL A 234 17.53 -3.65 -2.80
CA VAL A 234 16.50 -3.94 -3.81
C VAL A 234 15.12 -4.04 -3.15
N ILE A 235 15.04 -4.68 -1.98
CA ILE A 235 13.79 -4.79 -1.21
C ILE A 235 13.30 -3.41 -0.78
N PHE A 236 14.16 -2.60 -0.14
CA PHE A 236 13.78 -1.27 0.34
C PHE A 236 13.54 -0.26 -0.79
N ALA A 237 14.14 -0.46 -1.97
CA ALA A 237 13.85 0.37 -3.15
C ALA A 237 12.38 0.29 -3.60
N ILE A 238 11.67 -0.80 -3.24
CA ILE A 238 10.24 -0.96 -3.50
C ILE A 238 9.44 -0.80 -2.20
N ALA A 239 9.88 -1.40 -1.10
CA ALA A 239 9.15 -1.41 0.16
C ALA A 239 8.96 -0.01 0.74
N ALA A 240 10.01 0.81 0.82
CA ALA A 240 9.92 2.14 1.41
C ALA A 240 8.96 3.08 0.63
N PRO A 241 9.04 3.18 -0.71
CA PRO A 241 8.03 3.88 -1.49
C PRO A 241 6.61 3.32 -1.31
N ALA A 242 6.45 1.99 -1.28
CA ALA A 242 5.15 1.37 -1.11
C ALA A 242 4.54 1.63 0.28
N MET A 243 5.33 1.63 1.35
CA MET A 243 4.90 2.02 2.69
C MET A 243 4.39 3.46 2.72
N LEU A 244 5.17 4.41 2.17
CA LEU A 244 4.77 5.82 2.08
C LEU A 244 3.48 6.01 1.27
N THR A 245 3.32 5.26 0.19
CA THR A 245 2.10 5.25 -0.62
C THR A 245 0.87 4.87 0.20
N ASN A 246 0.97 3.84 1.03
CA ASN A 246 -0.17 3.35 1.83
C ASN A 246 -0.50 4.29 2.99
N VAL A 247 0.49 4.97 3.57
CA VAL A 247 0.29 5.97 4.64
C VAL A 247 -0.32 7.28 4.08
N ALA A 248 -0.06 7.64 2.83
CA ALA A 248 -0.60 8.86 2.24
C ALA A 248 -2.13 8.87 2.11
N THR A 249 -2.76 7.72 1.89
CA THR A 249 -4.22 7.62 1.69
C THR A 249 -5.03 8.05 2.92
N PRO A 250 -4.76 7.55 4.15
CA PRO A 250 -5.45 8.03 5.35
C PRO A 250 -5.27 9.53 5.60
N ILE A 251 -4.09 10.09 5.30
CA ILE A 251 -3.83 11.53 5.44
C ILE A 251 -4.75 12.33 4.50
N GLY A 252 -4.86 11.92 3.25
CA GLY A 252 -5.79 12.55 2.30
C GLY A 252 -7.24 12.48 2.76
N ASN A 253 -7.68 11.33 3.29
CA ASN A 253 -9.03 11.17 3.82
C ASN A 253 -9.28 12.04 5.07
N ALA A 254 -8.29 12.19 5.95
CA ALA A 254 -8.40 13.05 7.12
C ALA A 254 -8.61 14.54 6.74
N VAL A 255 -7.95 15.01 5.67
CA VAL A 255 -8.16 16.37 5.14
C VAL A 255 -9.61 16.55 4.65
N VAL A 256 -10.15 15.58 3.91
CA VAL A 256 -11.54 15.63 3.43
C VAL A 256 -12.53 15.61 4.60
N THR A 257 -12.33 14.72 5.57
CA THR A 257 -13.18 14.64 6.77
C THR A 257 -13.17 15.96 7.54
N ARG A 258 -11.98 16.57 7.73
CA ARG A 258 -11.85 17.87 8.40
C ARG A 258 -12.62 18.96 7.65
N ALA A 259 -12.50 19.01 6.32
CA ALA A 259 -13.20 19.99 5.51
C ALA A 259 -14.74 19.81 5.54
N ILE A 260 -15.23 18.56 5.62
CA ILE A 260 -16.66 18.27 5.77
C ILE A 260 -17.16 18.69 7.16
N ALA A 261 -16.35 18.48 8.21
CA ALA A 261 -16.72 18.83 9.59
C ALA A 261 -17.01 20.35 9.78
N ASP A 262 -16.42 21.20 8.96
CA ASP A 262 -16.69 22.65 9.01
C ASP A 262 -18.14 23.01 8.57
N PHE A 263 -18.88 22.07 7.95
CA PHE A 263 -20.27 22.24 7.52
C PHE A 263 -21.32 21.64 8.48
N GLY A 264 -20.88 20.87 9.48
CA GLY A 264 -21.75 20.32 10.53
C GLY A 264 -21.66 18.80 10.71
N ASP A 265 -22.09 18.34 11.87
CA ASP A 265 -21.99 16.95 12.30
C ASP A 265 -22.86 16.00 11.45
N SER A 266 -23.99 16.50 10.92
CA SER A 266 -24.85 15.72 10.03
C SER A 266 -24.13 15.28 8.76
N TYR A 267 -23.38 16.18 8.12
CA TYR A 267 -22.56 15.83 6.96
C TYR A 267 -21.42 14.87 7.31
N VAL A 268 -20.83 14.99 8.50
CA VAL A 268 -19.81 14.03 8.98
C VAL A 268 -20.41 12.64 9.14
N ALA A 269 -21.64 12.52 9.64
CA ALA A 269 -22.36 11.25 9.72
C ALA A 269 -22.58 10.63 8.34
N GLY A 270 -23.04 11.43 7.36
CA GLY A 270 -23.18 10.99 5.98
C GLY A 270 -21.84 10.54 5.37
N TRP A 271 -20.75 11.28 5.64
CA TRP A 271 -19.41 10.91 5.20
C TRP A 271 -18.91 9.61 5.85
N ALA A 272 -19.23 9.36 7.12
CA ALA A 272 -18.91 8.11 7.80
C ALA A 272 -19.62 6.90 7.16
N VAL A 273 -20.88 7.05 6.73
CA VAL A 273 -21.60 6.03 5.93
C VAL A 273 -20.91 5.79 4.61
N LEU A 274 -20.50 6.84 3.88
CA LEU A 274 -19.75 6.71 2.63
C LEU A 274 -18.42 6.00 2.85
N GLY A 275 -17.74 6.23 3.98
CA GLY A 275 -16.52 5.54 4.37
C GLY A 275 -16.67 4.02 4.47
N ARG A 276 -17.87 3.52 4.78
CA ARG A 276 -18.22 2.09 4.80
C ARG A 276 -18.74 1.59 3.45
N LEU A 277 -19.49 2.41 2.75
CA LEU A 277 -20.09 2.07 1.45
C LEU A 277 -19.03 1.93 0.34
N ILE A 278 -18.05 2.84 0.29
CA ILE A 278 -17.00 2.84 -0.74
C ILE A 278 -16.18 1.54 -0.76
N PRO A 279 -15.63 1.02 0.36
CA PRO A 279 -14.90 -0.25 0.36
C PRO A 279 -15.76 -1.45 -0.04
N VAL A 280 -17.02 -1.48 0.35
CA VAL A 280 -17.96 -2.56 -0.02
C VAL A 280 -18.25 -2.52 -1.51
N THR A 281 -18.57 -1.33 -2.05
CA THR A 281 -18.93 -1.16 -3.46
C THR A 281 -17.74 -1.32 -4.39
N PHE A 282 -16.58 -0.73 -4.04
CA PHE A 282 -15.40 -0.68 -4.89
C PHE A 282 -14.27 -1.60 -4.41
N GLY A 283 -14.56 -2.56 -3.51
CA GLY A 283 -13.58 -3.51 -2.99
C GLY A 283 -12.81 -4.28 -4.07
N MET A 284 -13.47 -4.59 -5.20
CA MET A 284 -12.81 -5.23 -6.34
C MET A 284 -11.76 -4.32 -7.01
N ILE A 285 -11.90 -3.00 -6.94
CA ILE A 285 -10.91 -2.06 -7.46
C ILE A 285 -9.67 -2.01 -6.55
N PHE A 286 -9.86 -2.07 -5.24
CA PHE A 286 -8.74 -2.25 -4.30
C PHE A 286 -8.02 -3.58 -4.53
N ALA A 287 -8.78 -4.65 -4.77
CA ALA A 287 -8.26 -5.98 -5.09
C ALA A 287 -7.48 -6.00 -6.43
N LEU A 288 -7.91 -5.20 -7.40
CA LEU A 288 -7.30 -5.11 -8.73
C LEU A 288 -5.83 -4.69 -8.66
N SER A 289 -5.47 -3.77 -7.78
CA SER A 289 -4.07 -3.38 -7.56
C SER A 289 -3.19 -4.58 -7.18
N GLY A 290 -3.68 -5.43 -6.27
CA GLY A 290 -3.01 -6.66 -5.85
C GLY A 290 -3.00 -7.77 -6.90
N ALA A 291 -3.91 -7.73 -7.87
CA ALA A 291 -4.02 -8.71 -8.96
C ALA A 291 -3.12 -8.34 -10.15
N VAL A 292 -3.11 -7.07 -10.55
CA VAL A 292 -2.34 -6.57 -11.71
C VAL A 292 -0.84 -6.68 -11.47
N GLY A 293 -0.37 -6.41 -10.24
CA GLY A 293 1.04 -6.45 -9.89
C GLY A 293 1.74 -7.74 -10.30
N PRO A 294 1.31 -8.93 -9.83
CA PRO A 294 1.90 -10.21 -10.20
C PRO A 294 1.83 -10.51 -11.71
N ILE A 295 0.77 -10.09 -12.39
CA ILE A 295 0.61 -10.30 -13.84
C ILE A 295 1.66 -9.46 -14.59
N VAL A 296 1.78 -8.17 -14.27
CA VAL A 296 2.81 -7.29 -14.82
C VAL A 296 4.21 -7.79 -14.48
N GLY A 297 4.45 -8.19 -13.23
CA GLY A 297 5.74 -8.67 -12.76
C GLY A 297 6.23 -9.92 -13.49
N GLN A 298 5.38 -10.93 -13.67
CA GLN A 298 5.75 -12.14 -14.42
C GLN A 298 6.01 -11.86 -15.89
N ASN A 299 5.14 -11.08 -16.57
CA ASN A 299 5.34 -10.73 -17.97
C ASN A 299 6.60 -9.88 -18.18
N PHE A 300 6.87 -8.94 -17.27
CA PHE A 300 8.09 -8.16 -17.28
C PHE A 300 9.35 -9.02 -17.05
N GLY A 301 9.30 -9.95 -16.09
CA GLY A 301 10.38 -10.89 -15.84
C GLY A 301 10.66 -11.85 -17.00
N ALA A 302 9.62 -12.19 -17.77
CA ALA A 302 9.71 -13.00 -18.98
C ALA A 302 10.11 -12.19 -20.24
N ASN A 303 10.34 -10.88 -20.10
CA ASN A 303 10.60 -9.95 -21.21
C ASN A 303 9.44 -9.83 -22.24
N GLU A 304 8.21 -10.16 -21.82
CA GLU A 304 6.99 -10.07 -22.63
C GLU A 304 6.36 -8.68 -22.51
N ILE A 305 7.02 -7.65 -23.07
CA ILE A 305 6.64 -6.24 -22.85
C ILE A 305 5.28 -5.91 -23.48
N GLU A 306 4.93 -6.50 -24.61
CA GLU A 306 3.60 -6.33 -25.21
C GLU A 306 2.49 -6.87 -24.29
N ARG A 307 2.75 -7.99 -23.59
CA ARG A 307 1.82 -8.52 -22.60
C ARG A 307 1.73 -7.64 -21.35
N VAL A 308 2.82 -6.95 -20.96
CA VAL A 308 2.79 -5.93 -19.91
C VAL A 308 1.84 -4.80 -20.33
N ARG A 309 1.98 -4.27 -21.55
CA ARG A 309 1.11 -3.21 -22.08
C ARG A 309 -0.36 -3.66 -22.13
N LEU A 310 -0.61 -4.86 -22.64
CA LEU A 310 -1.95 -5.45 -22.72
C LEU A 310 -2.55 -5.68 -21.31
N SER A 311 -1.72 -5.99 -20.31
CA SER A 311 -2.17 -6.11 -18.91
C SER A 311 -2.69 -4.80 -18.34
N LEU A 312 -2.05 -3.67 -18.64
CA LEU A 312 -2.53 -2.35 -18.25
C LEU A 312 -3.86 -2.04 -18.93
N THR A 313 -3.93 -2.24 -20.25
CA THR A 313 -5.15 -1.96 -21.03
C THR A 313 -6.34 -2.78 -20.57
N ASN A 314 -6.17 -4.08 -20.40
CA ASN A 314 -7.24 -4.96 -19.92
C ASN A 314 -7.66 -4.65 -18.48
N ALA A 315 -6.70 -4.25 -17.62
CA ALA A 315 -7.02 -3.84 -16.25
C ALA A 315 -7.83 -2.53 -16.23
N ILE A 316 -7.51 -1.57 -17.09
CA ILE A 316 -8.27 -0.32 -17.24
C ILE A 316 -9.67 -0.61 -17.76
N GLN A 317 -9.81 -1.43 -18.80
CA GLN A 317 -11.11 -1.81 -19.35
C GLN A 317 -11.99 -2.48 -18.29
N PHE A 318 -11.42 -3.40 -17.52
CA PHE A 318 -12.11 -4.04 -16.39
C PHE A 318 -12.48 -3.02 -15.32
N CYS A 319 -11.58 -2.12 -14.93
CA CYS A 319 -11.82 -1.07 -13.95
C CYS A 319 -12.99 -0.18 -14.38
N VAL A 320 -12.97 0.32 -15.61
CA VAL A 320 -14.04 1.18 -16.17
C VAL A 320 -15.38 0.45 -16.17
N ALA A 321 -15.43 -0.77 -16.73
CA ALA A 321 -16.66 -1.56 -16.80
C ALA A 321 -17.23 -1.82 -15.40
N TYR A 322 -16.39 -2.25 -14.44
CA TYR A 322 -16.82 -2.52 -13.07
C TYR A 322 -17.34 -1.28 -12.36
N VAL A 323 -16.61 -0.15 -12.42
CA VAL A 323 -17.03 1.08 -11.75
C VAL A 323 -18.32 1.62 -12.35
N LEU A 324 -18.51 1.55 -13.68
CA LEU A 324 -19.76 1.95 -14.33
C LEU A 324 -20.95 1.12 -13.82
N VAL A 325 -20.78 -0.21 -13.75
CA VAL A 325 -21.83 -1.12 -13.24
C VAL A 325 -22.16 -0.80 -11.78
N MET A 326 -21.14 -0.65 -10.93
CA MET A 326 -21.34 -0.37 -9.51
C MET A 326 -21.92 1.03 -9.28
N SER A 327 -21.48 2.03 -10.03
CA SER A 327 -22.04 3.39 -9.95
C SER A 327 -23.50 3.44 -10.41
N LEU A 328 -23.85 2.69 -11.44
CA LEU A 328 -25.25 2.52 -11.84
C LEU A 328 -26.07 1.84 -10.74
N GLY A 329 -25.53 0.81 -10.10
CA GLY A 329 -26.14 0.15 -8.95
C GLY A 329 -26.36 1.12 -7.79
N LEU A 330 -25.35 1.92 -7.43
CA LEU A 330 -25.49 2.96 -6.40
C LEU A 330 -26.54 4.01 -6.78
N TYR A 331 -26.57 4.45 -8.03
CA TYR A 331 -27.58 5.39 -8.52
C TYR A 331 -29.00 4.84 -8.38
N LEU A 332 -29.23 3.59 -8.78
CA LEU A 332 -30.55 2.93 -8.70
C LEU A 332 -30.99 2.67 -7.26
N LEU A 333 -30.04 2.28 -6.39
CA LEU A 333 -30.30 1.90 -5.00
C LEU A 333 -30.12 3.07 -4.01
N ARG A 334 -29.83 4.29 -4.45
CA ARG A 334 -29.48 5.41 -3.59
C ARG A 334 -30.49 5.69 -2.46
N ASN A 335 -31.80 5.64 -2.77
CA ASN A 335 -32.84 5.87 -1.77
C ASN A 335 -32.94 4.71 -0.78
N VAL A 336 -32.74 3.48 -1.24
CA VAL A 336 -32.69 2.29 -0.38
C VAL A 336 -31.48 2.37 0.57
N ILE A 337 -30.33 2.83 0.08
CA ILE A 337 -29.14 3.02 0.91
C ILE A 337 -29.42 4.04 2.01
N VAL A 338 -29.95 5.21 1.67
CA VAL A 338 -30.28 6.26 2.65
C VAL A 338 -31.23 5.74 3.71
N SER A 339 -32.33 5.06 3.31
CA SER A 339 -33.29 4.50 4.26
C SER A 339 -32.73 3.36 5.10
N SER A 340 -31.81 2.54 4.54
CA SER A 340 -31.21 1.43 5.28
C SER A 340 -30.25 1.88 6.40
N PHE A 341 -29.69 3.08 6.27
CA PHE A 341 -28.85 3.69 7.30
C PHE A 341 -29.60 4.70 8.18
N ASP A 342 -30.91 4.82 8.00
CA ASP A 342 -31.78 5.77 8.73
C ASP A 342 -31.23 7.20 8.71
N MET A 343 -30.75 7.63 7.53
CA MET A 343 -30.17 8.95 7.34
C MET A 343 -31.21 9.93 6.81
N GLU A 344 -31.27 11.12 7.42
CA GLU A 344 -32.16 12.20 7.06
C GLU A 344 -31.39 13.51 6.85
N GLY A 345 -32.05 14.51 6.24
CA GLY A 345 -31.53 15.86 6.05
C GLY A 345 -30.19 15.88 5.29
N ASP A 346 -29.25 16.64 5.81
CA ASP A 346 -27.94 16.89 5.19
C ASP A 346 -27.09 15.62 4.99
N ALA A 347 -27.19 14.64 5.92
CA ALA A 347 -26.50 13.36 5.79
C ALA A 347 -27.02 12.56 4.59
N ALA A 348 -28.34 12.52 4.42
CA ALA A 348 -28.99 11.86 3.28
C ALA A 348 -28.61 12.54 1.97
N GLU A 349 -28.62 13.88 1.95
CA GLU A 349 -28.30 14.67 0.76
C GLU A 349 -26.85 14.41 0.29
N LEU A 350 -25.89 14.33 1.21
CA LEU A 350 -24.50 13.99 0.89
C LEU A 350 -24.37 12.60 0.27
N ILE A 351 -25.06 11.60 0.83
CA ILE A 351 -25.06 10.22 0.32
C ILE A 351 -25.69 10.17 -1.08
N LEU A 352 -26.82 10.82 -1.27
CA LEU A 352 -27.51 10.90 -2.57
C LEU A 352 -26.62 11.57 -3.62
N PHE A 353 -25.99 12.69 -3.28
CA PHE A 353 -25.07 13.38 -4.17
C PHE A 353 -23.89 12.51 -4.59
N PHE A 354 -23.27 11.79 -3.62
CA PHE A 354 -22.19 10.86 -3.91
C PHE A 354 -22.65 9.76 -4.88
N CYS A 355 -23.77 9.08 -4.57
CA CYS A 355 -24.27 7.98 -5.38
C CYS A 355 -24.65 8.41 -6.80
N GLN A 356 -25.13 9.64 -6.95
CA GLN A 356 -25.62 10.17 -8.22
C GLN A 356 -24.52 10.74 -9.12
N TYR A 357 -23.56 11.46 -8.55
CA TYR A 357 -22.61 12.24 -9.33
C TYR A 357 -21.15 11.85 -9.11
N ILE A 358 -20.78 11.42 -7.91
CA ILE A 358 -19.36 11.26 -7.52
C ILE A 358 -18.85 9.85 -7.77
N ALA A 359 -19.66 8.83 -7.52
CA ALA A 359 -19.26 7.42 -7.54
C ALA A 359 -18.57 7.00 -8.85
N VAL A 360 -19.03 7.46 -10.00
CA VAL A 360 -18.47 7.13 -11.32
C VAL A 360 -17.01 7.57 -11.48
N PHE A 361 -16.60 8.64 -10.82
CA PHE A 361 -15.22 9.14 -10.89
C PHE A 361 -14.23 8.28 -10.13
N PHE A 362 -14.70 7.26 -9.38
CA PHE A 362 -13.81 6.27 -8.78
C PHE A 362 -12.97 5.50 -9.83
N ILE A 363 -13.37 5.55 -11.10
CA ILE A 363 -12.56 5.11 -12.26
C ILE A 363 -11.13 5.64 -12.16
N PHE A 364 -10.94 6.93 -11.90
CA PHE A 364 -9.62 7.56 -11.87
C PHE A 364 -8.76 7.12 -10.69
N SER A 365 -9.38 6.83 -9.54
CA SER A 365 -8.68 6.19 -8.43
C SER A 365 -8.25 4.76 -8.77
N GLY A 366 -9.10 3.98 -9.44
CA GLY A 366 -8.77 2.64 -9.92
C GLY A 366 -7.65 2.64 -10.96
N ILE A 367 -7.68 3.58 -11.91
CA ILE A 367 -6.62 3.78 -12.90
C ILE A 367 -5.28 4.10 -12.22
N LEU A 368 -5.29 4.94 -11.18
CA LEU A 368 -4.08 5.23 -10.40
C LEU A 368 -3.56 3.99 -9.66
N PHE A 369 -4.44 3.13 -9.13
CA PHE A 369 -4.03 1.87 -8.51
C PHE A 369 -3.36 0.92 -9.49
N ILE A 370 -3.84 0.84 -10.74
CA ILE A 370 -3.22 0.07 -11.83
C ILE A 370 -1.84 0.63 -12.16
N ALA A 371 -1.71 1.95 -12.29
CA ALA A 371 -0.44 2.62 -12.54
C ALA A 371 0.57 2.34 -11.42
N ASN A 372 0.14 2.43 -10.15
CA ASN A 372 0.99 2.14 -8.98
C ASN A 372 1.47 0.68 -8.95
N ALA A 373 0.58 -0.28 -9.22
CA ALA A 373 0.94 -1.69 -9.32
C ALA A 373 2.01 -1.90 -10.41
N SER A 374 1.87 -1.20 -11.54
CA SER A 374 2.83 -1.26 -12.64
C SER A 374 4.18 -0.64 -12.26
N PHE A 375 4.21 0.55 -11.66
CA PHE A 375 5.45 1.20 -11.22
C PHE A 375 6.22 0.33 -10.22
N ASN A 376 5.53 -0.30 -9.26
CA ASN A 376 6.16 -1.17 -8.27
C ASN A 376 6.80 -2.41 -8.93
N ASN A 377 6.12 -3.02 -9.91
CA ASN A 377 6.59 -4.23 -10.57
C ASN A 377 7.61 -3.97 -11.70
N LEU A 378 7.60 -2.77 -12.29
CA LEU A 378 8.60 -2.35 -13.29
C LEU A 378 9.87 -1.73 -12.66
N GLY A 379 10.02 -1.78 -11.31
CA GLY A 379 11.20 -1.29 -10.60
C GLY A 379 11.28 0.24 -10.48
N LYS A 380 10.18 0.95 -10.66
CA LYS A 380 10.08 2.41 -10.53
C LYS A 380 9.10 2.82 -9.41
N ALA A 381 9.16 2.14 -8.28
CA ALA A 381 8.26 2.32 -7.14
C ALA A 381 8.17 3.77 -6.63
N LYS A 382 9.24 4.59 -6.79
CA LYS A 382 9.23 6.02 -6.45
C LYS A 382 8.12 6.81 -7.17
N TYR A 383 7.75 6.41 -8.40
CA TYR A 383 6.62 7.03 -9.10
C TYR A 383 5.28 6.74 -8.41
N SER A 384 5.09 5.52 -7.89
CA SER A 384 3.90 5.19 -7.10
C SER A 384 3.74 6.14 -5.91
N THR A 385 4.81 6.35 -5.14
CA THR A 385 4.80 7.29 -4.01
C THR A 385 4.53 8.73 -4.45
N PHE A 386 5.24 9.18 -5.49
CA PHE A 386 5.06 10.55 -6.02
C PHE A 386 3.59 10.83 -6.40
N PHE A 387 2.95 9.90 -7.12
CA PHE A 387 1.56 10.08 -7.54
C PHE A 387 0.58 9.98 -6.36
N ASN A 388 0.82 9.11 -5.38
CA ASN A 388 -0.10 8.99 -4.24
C ASN A 388 0.07 10.12 -3.22
N VAL A 389 1.30 10.48 -2.87
CA VAL A 389 1.56 11.64 -2.00
C VAL A 389 1.09 12.92 -2.70
N GLY A 390 1.40 13.08 -3.99
CA GLY A 390 0.93 14.21 -4.78
C GLY A 390 -0.59 14.30 -4.83
N LYS A 391 -1.30 13.17 -5.03
CA LYS A 391 -2.77 13.13 -4.96
C LYS A 391 -3.27 13.53 -3.57
N ALA A 392 -2.69 12.97 -2.50
CA ALA A 392 -3.13 13.23 -1.13
C ALA A 392 -2.87 14.67 -0.67
N THR A 393 -1.85 15.34 -1.23
CA THR A 393 -1.47 16.72 -0.88
C THR A 393 -1.93 17.72 -1.95
N ILE A 394 -1.18 17.87 -3.03
CA ILE A 394 -1.43 18.85 -4.10
C ILE A 394 -2.76 18.57 -4.83
N GLY A 395 -3.13 17.30 -4.97
CA GLY A 395 -4.37 16.89 -5.62
C GLY A 395 -5.61 16.94 -4.73
N THR A 396 -5.46 16.99 -3.41
CA THR A 396 -6.59 17.02 -2.48
C THR A 396 -6.71 18.37 -1.79
N ILE A 397 -5.65 18.84 -1.11
CA ILE A 397 -5.74 20.01 -0.21
C ILE A 397 -6.27 21.26 -0.92
N PRO A 398 -5.67 21.75 -2.01
CA PRO A 398 -6.13 23.00 -2.64
C PRO A 398 -7.51 22.84 -3.28
N PHE A 399 -7.79 21.72 -3.93
CA PHE A 399 -9.07 21.51 -4.60
C PHE A 399 -10.23 21.32 -3.62
N VAL A 400 -9.99 20.67 -2.48
CA VAL A 400 -10.96 20.57 -1.37
C VAL A 400 -11.21 21.94 -0.75
N TYR A 401 -10.16 22.72 -0.51
CA TYR A 401 -10.27 24.06 0.06
C TYR A 401 -11.08 25.01 -0.85
N PHE A 402 -10.73 25.12 -2.12
CA PHE A 402 -11.48 25.94 -3.07
C PHE A 402 -12.88 25.38 -3.34
N GLY A 403 -13.02 24.05 -3.39
CA GLY A 403 -14.31 23.39 -3.54
C GLY A 403 -15.25 23.73 -2.38
N ALA A 404 -14.76 23.69 -1.14
CA ALA A 404 -15.50 24.08 0.06
C ALA A 404 -16.00 25.53 -0.02
N GLN A 405 -15.18 26.46 -0.51
CA GLN A 405 -15.58 27.88 -0.64
C GLN A 405 -16.64 28.13 -1.72
N TRP A 406 -16.57 27.40 -2.85
CA TRP A 406 -17.44 27.68 -4.00
C TRP A 406 -18.70 26.81 -4.03
N GLY A 407 -18.65 25.60 -3.49
CA GLY A 407 -19.75 24.64 -3.58
C GLY A 407 -20.12 23.98 -2.25
N GLY A 408 -19.68 24.54 -1.12
CA GLY A 408 -19.94 23.95 0.19
C GLY A 408 -19.42 22.52 0.31
N VAL A 409 -20.15 21.68 1.03
CA VAL A 409 -19.80 20.28 1.26
C VAL A 409 -19.73 19.47 -0.05
N PHE A 410 -20.58 19.75 -1.02
CA PHE A 410 -20.55 19.09 -2.34
C PHE A 410 -19.30 19.49 -3.12
N GLY A 411 -18.87 20.72 -3.00
CA GLY A 411 -17.62 21.21 -3.57
C GLY A 411 -16.40 20.53 -2.99
N VAL A 412 -16.43 20.10 -1.72
CA VAL A 412 -15.38 19.28 -1.10
C VAL A 412 -15.24 17.95 -1.85
N LEU A 413 -16.36 17.25 -2.12
CA LEU A 413 -16.35 15.98 -2.86
C LEU A 413 -15.88 16.17 -4.30
N ILE A 414 -16.33 17.22 -4.97
CA ILE A 414 -15.87 17.56 -6.33
C ILE A 414 -14.39 17.86 -6.35
N GLY A 415 -13.87 18.61 -5.37
CA GLY A 415 -12.44 18.90 -5.23
C GLY A 415 -11.59 17.64 -5.10
N GLN A 416 -12.03 16.68 -4.27
CA GLN A 416 -11.37 15.39 -4.13
C GLN A 416 -11.33 14.61 -5.46
N VAL A 417 -12.43 14.67 -6.23
CA VAL A 417 -12.55 14.03 -7.56
C VAL A 417 -11.59 14.66 -8.56
N ILE A 418 -11.49 15.98 -8.62
CA ILE A 418 -10.57 16.69 -9.54
C ILE A 418 -9.14 16.22 -9.30
N GLY A 419 -8.71 16.13 -8.04
CA GLY A 419 -7.41 15.58 -7.70
C GLY A 419 -7.22 14.13 -8.18
N ALA A 420 -8.24 13.28 -8.02
CA ALA A 420 -8.20 11.91 -8.51
C ALA A 420 -8.10 11.82 -10.03
N ILE A 421 -8.82 12.67 -10.77
CA ILE A 421 -8.76 12.75 -12.24
C ILE A 421 -7.35 13.12 -12.69
N ILE A 422 -6.80 14.23 -12.18
CA ILE A 422 -5.48 14.72 -12.58
C ILE A 422 -4.40 13.66 -12.35
N PHE A 423 -4.32 13.15 -11.12
CA PHE A 423 -3.28 12.18 -10.77
C PHE A 423 -3.51 10.79 -11.38
N GLY A 424 -4.76 10.39 -11.60
CA GLY A 424 -5.12 9.15 -12.30
C GLY A 424 -4.69 9.18 -13.77
N VAL A 425 -5.05 10.25 -14.49
CA VAL A 425 -4.73 10.42 -15.92
C VAL A 425 -3.21 10.56 -16.12
N ILE A 426 -2.55 11.43 -15.36
CA ILE A 426 -1.10 11.61 -15.50
C ILE A 426 -0.36 10.33 -15.08
N GLY A 427 -0.81 9.65 -14.00
CA GLY A 427 -0.21 8.42 -13.52
C GLY A 427 -0.23 7.31 -14.57
N ILE A 428 -1.38 7.08 -15.22
CA ILE A 428 -1.49 6.03 -16.24
C ILE A 428 -0.73 6.39 -17.52
N PHE A 429 -0.74 7.65 -17.91
CA PHE A 429 0.06 8.14 -19.03
C PHE A 429 1.56 7.88 -18.79
N CYS A 430 2.05 8.18 -17.58
CA CYS A 430 3.43 7.89 -17.20
C CYS A 430 3.72 6.38 -17.16
N ALA A 431 2.74 5.54 -16.76
CA ALA A 431 2.90 4.09 -16.77
C ALA A 431 3.07 3.55 -18.20
N TYR A 432 2.23 3.99 -19.16
CA TYR A 432 2.39 3.62 -20.57
C TYR A 432 3.71 4.12 -21.15
N ARG A 433 4.09 5.38 -20.88
CA ARG A 433 5.39 5.93 -21.30
C ARG A 433 6.57 5.13 -20.75
N LEU A 434 6.46 4.64 -19.52
CA LEU A 434 7.48 3.78 -18.92
C LEU A 434 7.58 2.44 -19.65
N VAL A 435 6.44 1.80 -19.95
CA VAL A 435 6.41 0.55 -20.72
C VAL A 435 7.01 0.75 -22.11
N ASP A 436 6.62 1.83 -22.82
CA ASP A 436 7.14 2.13 -24.17
C ASP A 436 8.66 2.41 -24.13
N LYS A 437 9.16 3.10 -23.09
CA LYS A 437 10.60 3.33 -22.90
C LYS A 437 11.37 2.02 -22.72
N ILE A 438 10.83 1.10 -21.88
CA ILE A 438 11.43 -0.22 -21.65
C ILE A 438 11.43 -1.04 -22.95
N SER A 439 10.34 -1.03 -23.71
CA SER A 439 10.25 -1.72 -25.00
C SER A 439 11.34 -1.25 -25.98
N ARG A 440 11.49 0.07 -26.12
CA ARG A 440 12.53 0.63 -27.01
C ARG A 440 13.94 0.28 -26.55
N GLN A 441 14.22 0.28 -25.26
CA GLN A 441 15.54 -0.08 -24.73
C GLN A 441 15.85 -1.55 -24.97
N GLY A 442 14.87 -2.44 -24.82
CA GLY A 442 15.00 -3.87 -25.15
C GLY A 442 15.29 -4.11 -26.61
N LEU A 443 14.61 -3.40 -27.52
CA LEU A 443 14.83 -3.49 -28.97
C LEU A 443 16.24 -2.99 -29.35
N VAL A 444 16.71 -1.89 -28.77
CA VAL A 444 18.07 -1.35 -29.03
C VAL A 444 19.14 -2.33 -28.55
N SER A 445 18.96 -2.94 -27.36
CA SER A 445 19.91 -3.93 -26.85
C SER A 445 19.91 -5.22 -27.69
N ALA A 446 18.76 -5.66 -28.16
CA ALA A 446 18.65 -6.82 -29.04
C ALA A 446 19.32 -6.57 -30.41
N ALA A 447 19.10 -5.38 -31.00
CA ALA A 447 19.72 -5.00 -32.26
C ALA A 447 21.26 -4.85 -32.14
N ALA A 448 21.74 -4.29 -31.02
CA ALA A 448 23.19 -4.20 -30.75
C ALA A 448 23.83 -5.57 -30.60
N ASN A 449 23.16 -6.51 -29.89
CA ASN A 449 23.65 -7.90 -29.78
C ASN A 449 23.62 -8.65 -31.09
N GLN A 450 22.63 -8.38 -31.97
CA GLN A 450 22.54 -8.98 -33.30
C GLN A 450 23.65 -8.48 -34.22
N GLN A 451 23.98 -7.19 -34.17
CA GLN A 451 25.12 -6.61 -34.91
C GLN A 451 26.47 -7.17 -34.45
N VAL A 452 26.63 -7.42 -33.14
CA VAL A 452 27.85 -8.08 -32.63
C VAL A 452 27.96 -9.50 -33.16
N LEU A 453 26.85 -10.27 -33.15
CA LEU A 453 26.81 -11.64 -33.68
C LEU A 453 27.05 -11.68 -35.19
N GLU A 454 26.47 -10.73 -35.98
CA GLU A 454 26.71 -10.63 -37.42
C GLU A 454 28.15 -10.24 -37.72
N ASN A 455 28.75 -9.34 -36.96
CA ASN A 455 30.18 -8.98 -37.11
C ASN A 455 31.12 -10.14 -36.71
N ASP A 456 30.77 -10.94 -35.72
CA ASP A 456 31.53 -12.14 -35.34
C ASP A 456 31.41 -13.24 -36.41
N VAL A 457 30.25 -13.40 -37.04
CA VAL A 457 30.06 -14.34 -38.18
C VAL A 457 30.85 -13.91 -39.40
N ILE A 458 30.87 -12.61 -39.72
CA ILE A 458 31.65 -12.06 -40.84
C ILE A 458 33.18 -12.21 -40.63
N ASN A 459 33.64 -12.14 -39.36
CA ASN A 459 35.05 -12.38 -39.01
C ASN A 459 35.46 -13.86 -39.06
N ILE A 460 34.52 -14.80 -38.87
CA ILE A 460 34.80 -16.23 -38.96
C ILE A 460 34.98 -16.69 -40.43
N ASP A 461 34.29 -16.07 -41.39
CA ASP A 461 34.43 -16.37 -42.80
C ASP A 461 35.70 -15.84 -43.46
N MET A 462 36.42 -14.89 -42.81
CA MET A 462 37.68 -14.37 -43.32
C MET A 462 38.94 -15.08 -42.81
N VAL A 463 38.83 -16.08 -41.93
CA VAL A 463 39.98 -16.86 -41.38
C VAL A 463 39.80 -18.34 -41.64
N ALA A 464 39.51 -18.73 -42.87
CA ALA A 464 39.58 -20.12 -43.35
C ALA A 464 40.83 -20.35 -44.19
N ALA A 465 42.00 -20.49 -43.53
CA ALA A 465 43.17 -21.18 -44.10
C ALA A 465 43.67 -22.17 -43.03
N PRO A 466 43.91 -23.44 -43.38
CA PRO A 466 44.20 -24.48 -42.41
C PRO A 466 45.65 -24.47 -41.98
N SER A 467 45.90 -24.50 -40.70
CA SER A 467 47.18 -24.89 -40.07
C SER A 467 46.97 -25.82 -38.88
N PRO A 468 47.87 -26.77 -38.61
CA PRO A 468 47.56 -28.00 -37.91
C PRO A 468 47.57 -27.93 -36.40
N MET A 469 46.75 -28.79 -35.82
CA MET A 469 46.69 -29.27 -34.44
C MET A 469 47.80 -28.88 -33.47
N SER A 470 47.43 -28.26 -32.34
CA SER A 470 47.95 -28.65 -31.06
C SER A 470 46.85 -28.42 -30.00
N GLY A 471 46.47 -29.53 -29.38
CA GLY A 471 45.41 -29.54 -28.36
C GLY A 471 45.85 -28.85 -27.06
N ARG A 472 44.92 -28.12 -26.50
CA ARG A 472 44.74 -27.96 -25.03
C ARG A 472 43.32 -27.41 -24.81
N THR A 473 42.50 -28.29 -24.26
CA THR A 473 41.20 -27.98 -23.69
C THR A 473 41.40 -27.02 -22.51
N GLN A 474 41.03 -25.76 -22.67
CA GLN A 474 40.75 -24.90 -21.53
C GLN A 474 39.24 -24.71 -21.45
N MET A 475 38.67 -25.35 -20.44
CA MET A 475 37.32 -25.04 -19.96
C MET A 475 37.33 -23.57 -19.48
N ALA A 476 36.71 -22.69 -20.24
CA ALA A 476 36.37 -21.35 -19.76
C ALA A 476 35.25 -21.49 -18.71
N GLN A 477 35.58 -21.22 -17.45
CA GLN A 477 34.60 -20.95 -16.40
C GLN A 477 33.85 -19.68 -16.81
N LEU A 478 32.59 -19.83 -17.13
CA LEU A 478 31.63 -18.71 -17.20
C LEU A 478 31.41 -18.27 -15.74
N ASP A 479 32.05 -17.17 -15.36
CA ASP A 479 31.74 -16.46 -14.14
C ASP A 479 30.28 -15.98 -14.23
N GLU A 480 29.41 -16.61 -13.44
CA GLU A 480 28.03 -16.14 -13.22
C GLU A 480 28.10 -14.81 -12.46
N GLU A 481 28.07 -13.68 -13.17
CA GLU A 481 27.80 -12.39 -12.53
C GLU A 481 26.41 -12.43 -11.86
N PRO A 482 26.30 -11.99 -10.61
CA PRO A 482 25.01 -12.02 -9.92
C PRO A 482 24.00 -11.10 -10.63
N LEU A 483 22.81 -11.64 -10.90
CA LEU A 483 21.70 -11.01 -11.61
C LEU A 483 21.32 -9.61 -11.04
N CYS A 484 21.71 -9.30 -9.81
CA CYS A 484 21.56 -7.97 -9.19
C CYS A 484 22.35 -6.89 -9.92
N LYS A 485 23.50 -7.19 -10.53
CA LYS A 485 24.23 -6.23 -11.36
C LYS A 485 23.49 -5.96 -12.67
N GLN A 486 22.93 -6.98 -13.31
CA GLN A 486 22.13 -6.82 -14.52
C GLN A 486 20.89 -5.93 -14.30
N PHE A 487 20.28 -5.97 -13.10
CA PHE A 487 19.13 -5.13 -12.78
C PHE A 487 19.53 -3.71 -12.32
N ALA A 488 20.74 -3.51 -11.81
CA ALA A 488 21.25 -2.19 -11.41
C ALA A 488 21.82 -1.40 -12.60
N GLU A 489 22.45 -2.06 -13.59
CA GLU A 489 23.01 -1.42 -14.76
C GLU A 489 21.96 -1.02 -15.82
N GLN A 490 20.75 -1.57 -15.78
CA GLN A 490 19.64 -1.16 -16.63
C GLN A 490 18.90 0.11 -16.17
N ALA A 491 19.34 0.76 -15.09
CA ALA A 491 18.85 2.09 -14.73
C ALA A 491 19.65 3.15 -15.52
N PRO A 492 19.01 4.00 -16.33
CA PRO A 492 19.73 5.05 -17.02
C PRO A 492 20.34 6.00 -15.98
N VAL A 493 21.65 6.10 -15.98
CA VAL A 493 22.39 7.19 -15.34
C VAL A 493 22.17 8.41 -16.23
N ASP A 494 21.38 9.36 -15.77
CA ASP A 494 21.33 10.69 -16.35
C ASP A 494 22.73 11.32 -16.19
N LYS A 495 23.54 11.20 -17.23
CA LYS A 495 24.71 12.06 -17.40
C LYS A 495 24.20 13.43 -17.81
N ALA A 496 24.03 14.30 -16.83
CA ALA A 496 23.99 15.72 -17.09
C ALA A 496 25.33 16.12 -17.70
N ASN A 497 25.27 16.57 -18.93
CA ASN A 497 26.35 17.23 -19.65
C ASN A 497 26.68 18.52 -18.91
N THR A 498 27.79 18.58 -18.21
CA THR A 498 28.39 19.86 -17.79
C THR A 498 29.62 20.07 -18.64
N ASP A 499 29.46 20.94 -19.58
CA ASP A 499 30.56 21.55 -20.30
C ASP A 499 31.52 22.22 -19.31
N LYS A 500 32.78 21.88 -19.47
CA LYS A 500 33.89 22.53 -18.80
C LYS A 500 34.19 23.81 -19.56
N ASP A 501 34.17 24.93 -18.87
CA ASP A 501 35.02 26.05 -19.19
C ASP A 501 35.82 26.42 -17.96
N ASP A 502 37.13 26.44 -18.20
CA ASP A 502 38.20 26.84 -17.31
C ASP A 502 38.05 28.29 -16.84
N VAL A 503 38.09 28.56 -15.53
CA VAL A 503 38.78 29.74 -15.02
C VAL A 503 39.40 29.42 -13.66
N ASN A 504 40.70 29.45 -13.66
CA ASN A 504 41.66 29.40 -12.57
C ASN A 504 41.57 30.69 -11.74
N THR A 505 41.33 30.60 -10.44
CA THR A 505 41.92 31.58 -9.48
C THR A 505 41.91 31.02 -8.05
N SER A 506 43.10 31.01 -7.49
CA SER A 506 43.44 30.77 -6.10
C SER A 506 42.78 31.75 -5.12
N TYR A 507 42.45 31.34 -3.93
CA TYR A 507 42.75 32.04 -2.67
C TYR A 507 42.43 31.16 -1.46
N ALA A 508 43.49 30.83 -0.76
CA ALA A 508 43.80 30.95 0.68
C ALA A 508 42.75 30.56 1.73
N GLU A 509 43.23 29.65 2.59
CA GLU A 509 42.85 29.39 3.98
C GLU A 509 42.57 30.64 4.79
N GLN A 510 41.52 30.62 5.60
CA GLN A 510 41.53 31.25 6.91
C GLN A 510 40.54 30.56 7.86
N SER A 511 41.14 29.93 8.84
CA SER A 511 40.61 29.52 10.13
C SER A 511 40.33 30.72 11.03
N ILE A 512 39.18 30.78 11.70
CA ILE A 512 38.98 31.67 12.88
C ILE A 512 38.16 30.93 13.95
N PRO A 513 38.49 31.11 15.26
CA PRO A 513 38.11 30.25 16.37
C PRO A 513 36.88 30.70 17.15
N ALA A 514 36.42 29.80 18.00
CA ALA A 514 35.41 30.02 19.04
C ALA A 514 35.84 31.03 20.09
N SER A 515 34.94 31.96 20.48
CA SER A 515 34.82 32.45 21.87
C SER A 515 33.57 33.31 22.07
N SER A 516 32.78 32.93 23.09
CA SER A 516 32.12 33.72 24.12
C SER A 516 31.31 34.96 23.74
N ILE A 517 30.07 34.97 24.17
CA ILE A 517 29.44 36.10 24.90
C ILE A 517 28.29 35.53 25.75
N LYS A 518 28.44 35.81 26.99
CA LYS A 518 27.71 35.80 28.22
C LYS A 518 26.35 36.50 28.17
N ASP A 519 25.50 35.98 29.04
CA ASP A 519 24.55 36.64 29.96
C ASP A 519 23.97 38.02 29.61
N GLN A 520 22.65 38.05 29.57
CA GLN A 520 21.89 39.11 30.26
C GLN A 520 20.50 38.62 30.66
N THR A 521 20.38 38.37 31.97
CA THR A 521 19.16 38.45 32.79
C THR A 521 18.63 39.86 32.82
N ILE A 522 17.32 40.04 32.65
CA ILE A 522 16.59 41.18 33.21
C ILE A 522 15.27 40.66 33.80
N ASP A 523 15.22 40.78 35.13
CA ASP A 523 14.03 40.88 35.97
C ASP A 523 13.18 42.09 35.53
N ASP A 524 11.87 41.99 35.54
CA ASP A 524 11.07 42.97 36.27
C ASP A 524 9.66 42.46 36.61
N LYS A 525 9.40 42.67 37.87
CA LYS A 525 8.19 42.44 38.63
C LYS A 525 7.11 43.49 38.33
N THR A 526 5.92 43.14 38.77
CA THR A 526 4.80 43.96 39.29
C THR A 526 3.79 44.53 38.32
N ARG A 527 2.56 44.02 38.38
CA ARG A 527 1.45 44.67 39.07
C ARG A 527 0.17 43.85 39.10
N ALA A 528 -0.24 43.57 40.31
CA ALA A 528 -1.60 43.19 40.70
C ALA A 528 -2.56 44.38 40.58
N ASN A 529 -3.84 44.10 40.31
CA ASN A 529 -5.03 44.66 40.98
C ASN A 529 -6.25 43.99 40.31
N ASN A 530 -6.93 43.14 41.06
CA ASN A 530 -8.15 43.41 41.81
C ASN A 530 -9.23 44.19 41.04
N VAL A 531 -10.33 43.55 40.75
CA VAL A 531 -11.68 43.99 41.16
C VAL A 531 -12.62 42.80 41.21
N ASN A 532 -13.14 42.58 42.38
CA ASN A 532 -14.21 41.76 42.89
C ASN A 532 -15.58 42.35 42.48
N THR A 533 -16.61 41.55 42.27
CA THR A 533 -18.00 41.64 42.74
C THR A 533 -18.81 40.57 42.06
N ASP A 534 -19.20 39.55 42.82
CA ASP A 534 -20.53 39.31 43.41
C ASP A 534 -21.73 39.49 42.47
N ASN A 535 -22.44 38.36 42.17
CA ASN A 535 -23.83 38.14 42.56
C ASN A 535 -24.35 36.78 42.09
N ARG A 536 -24.73 35.95 43.02
CA ARG A 536 -25.79 34.91 42.97
C ARG A 536 -27.07 35.52 43.60
N PRO A 537 -28.20 34.81 43.63
CA PRO A 537 -28.94 33.94 42.73
C PRO A 537 -30.44 34.34 42.64
N THR A 538 -31.25 33.66 41.82
CA THR A 538 -32.70 33.30 42.05
C THR A 538 -33.15 32.43 40.89
N ASP A 539 -33.42 31.20 41.08
CA ASP A 539 -34.63 30.42 41.47
C ASP A 539 -35.93 30.93 40.81
N THR A 540 -36.58 30.10 40.04
CA THR A 540 -37.94 29.56 40.06
C THR A 540 -38.43 29.02 38.71
N SER A 541 -38.71 27.74 38.71
CA SER A 541 -39.91 27.00 38.23
C SER A 541 -40.72 27.59 37.06
N LYS A 542 -40.75 26.88 35.93
CA LYS A 542 -41.96 26.08 35.51
C LYS A 542 -41.54 25.07 34.46
#